data_4617091b167fa39efdade472015c4ba1
#
_entry.id   4617091b167fa39efdade472015c4ba1
#
_cell.length_a   1.000
_cell.length_b   1.000
_cell.length_c   1.000
_cell.angle_alpha   90.00
_cell.angle_beta   90.00
_cell.angle_gamma   90.00
#
_symmetry.space_group_name_H-M   'P 1'
#
loop_
_entity.id
_entity.type
_entity.pdbx_description
1 polymer ?
#
loop_
_entity_poly.entity_id
_entity_poly.type
_entity_poly.pdbx_seq_one_letter_code
_entity_poly.pdbx_strand_id
1 'polypeptide(L)'
;MALERTLSIVKPDGVGRNLIGEVYRRFEHAGLAIIAARMLRLSQHEAEAFYAVHRERPFFSDLVRYMTSGPVMVQVLEGENAIARNREIMGATDPKKAAPGSIRADLAESIERNVVHGSDAADTARREIAFFFSGTELHSRR
;
A
#
# COMPACT_ATOMS: atom_id res chain seq x y z
N MET A 1 -8.64 10.08 20.74
CA MET A 1 -8.33 10.01 19.32
C MET A 1 -6.96 9.44 19.13
N ALA A 2 -6.95 8.22 18.65
CA ALA A 2 -5.70 7.49 18.53
C ALA A 2 -5.02 7.85 17.22
N LEU A 3 -3.77 8.28 17.34
CA LEU A 3 -2.90 8.41 16.18
C LEU A 3 -2.46 7.01 15.77
N GLU A 4 -2.69 6.66 14.53
CA GLU A 4 -2.48 5.30 14.02
C GLU A 4 -1.56 5.33 12.82
N ARG A 5 -0.82 4.25 12.60
CA ARG A 5 0.07 4.10 11.46
C ARG A 5 -0.36 2.91 10.63
N THR A 6 -0.19 3.03 9.31
CA THR A 6 -0.48 1.93 8.40
C THR A 6 0.55 1.88 7.30
N LEU A 7 0.76 0.70 6.72
CA LEU A 7 1.65 0.56 5.58
C LEU A 7 0.86 0.68 4.29
N SER A 8 1.45 1.35 3.32
CA SER A 8 0.90 1.47 1.98
C SER A 8 2.01 1.19 0.96
N ILE A 9 1.64 0.63 -0.18
CA ILE A 9 2.56 0.39 -1.28
C ILE A 9 1.90 0.88 -2.56
N VAL A 10 2.63 1.67 -3.36
CA VAL A 10 2.24 1.89 -4.75
C VAL A 10 2.87 0.74 -5.54
N LYS A 11 2.04 -0.10 -6.11
CA LYS A 11 2.44 -1.35 -6.78
C LYS A 11 3.10 -1.04 -8.14
N PRO A 12 3.75 -2.05 -8.76
CA PRO A 12 4.48 -1.80 -10.01
C PRO A 12 3.66 -1.14 -11.12
N ASP A 13 2.37 -1.43 -11.23
CA ASP A 13 1.53 -0.78 -12.24
C ASP A 13 1.38 0.72 -11.96
N GLY A 14 1.21 1.10 -10.70
CA GLY A 14 1.11 2.52 -10.32
C GLY A 14 2.42 3.26 -10.51
N VAL A 15 3.54 2.65 -10.11
CA VAL A 15 4.86 3.24 -10.31
C VAL A 15 5.16 3.39 -11.80
N GLY A 16 4.93 2.32 -12.57
CA GLY A 16 5.22 2.33 -14.00
C GLY A 16 4.38 3.33 -14.79
N ARG A 17 3.17 3.63 -14.31
CA ARG A 17 2.29 4.62 -14.94
C ARG A 17 2.49 6.03 -14.38
N ASN A 18 3.52 6.21 -13.55
CA ASN A 18 3.89 7.52 -12.99
C ASN A 18 2.80 8.11 -12.09
N LEU A 19 2.17 7.27 -11.27
CA LEU A 19 1.05 7.66 -10.42
C LEU A 19 1.44 7.95 -8.97
N ILE A 20 2.72 7.86 -8.59
CA ILE A 20 3.14 8.08 -7.20
C ILE A 20 2.63 9.43 -6.68
N GLY A 21 2.84 10.49 -7.43
CA GLY A 21 2.44 11.84 -7.01
C GLY A 21 0.94 11.96 -6.79
N GLU A 22 0.15 11.38 -7.68
CA GLU A 22 -1.32 11.42 -7.56
C GLU A 22 -1.80 10.66 -6.33
N VAL A 23 -1.20 9.48 -6.08
CA VAL A 23 -1.55 8.67 -4.91
C VAL A 23 -1.18 9.44 -3.63
N TYR A 24 0.02 10.01 -3.58
CA TYR A 24 0.49 10.78 -2.43
C TYR A 24 -0.37 12.02 -2.17
N ARG A 25 -0.78 12.70 -3.23
CA ARG A 25 -1.68 13.84 -3.11
C ARG A 25 -2.97 13.45 -2.42
N ARG A 26 -3.53 12.29 -2.76
CA ARG A 26 -4.77 11.81 -2.14
C ARG A 26 -4.59 11.48 -0.66
N PHE A 27 -3.44 10.90 -0.28
CA PHE A 27 -3.15 10.66 1.14
C PHE A 27 -3.11 11.98 1.91
N GLU A 28 -2.33 12.93 1.42
CA GLU A 28 -2.14 14.20 2.13
C GLU A 28 -3.42 15.01 2.17
N HIS A 29 -4.18 15.03 1.09
CA HIS A 29 -5.46 15.72 1.04
C HIS A 29 -6.46 15.16 2.06
N ALA A 30 -6.38 13.86 2.34
CA ALA A 30 -7.25 13.20 3.32
C ALA A 30 -6.74 13.35 4.75
N GLY A 31 -5.64 14.05 4.98
CA GLY A 31 -5.08 14.27 6.31
C GLY A 31 -4.15 13.19 6.80
N LEU A 32 -3.69 12.30 5.93
CA LEU A 32 -2.70 11.28 6.28
C LEU A 32 -1.30 11.82 5.98
N ALA A 33 -0.42 11.78 7.00
CA ALA A 33 0.95 12.24 6.84
C ALA A 33 1.83 11.08 6.41
N ILE A 34 2.67 11.31 5.40
CA ILE A 34 3.69 10.34 5.00
C ILE A 34 4.88 10.52 5.93
N ILE A 35 5.20 9.53 6.73
CA ILE A 35 6.26 9.62 7.74
C ILE A 35 7.48 8.75 7.42
N ALA A 36 7.42 7.97 6.36
CA ALA A 36 8.55 7.22 5.80
C ALA A 36 8.19 6.84 4.38
N ALA A 37 9.17 6.82 3.48
CA ALA A 37 8.92 6.44 2.10
C ALA A 37 10.22 5.92 1.49
N ARG A 38 10.13 4.88 0.67
CA ARG A 38 11.30 4.29 0.02
C ARG A 38 10.88 3.55 -1.24
N MET A 39 11.60 3.81 -2.33
CA MET A 39 11.43 3.04 -3.56
C MET A 39 12.37 1.84 -3.53
N LEU A 40 11.88 0.67 -3.88
CA LEU A 40 12.70 -0.51 -3.97
C LEU A 40 12.09 -1.50 -4.95
N ARG A 41 12.90 -2.45 -5.39
CA ARG A 41 12.40 -3.58 -6.17
C ARG A 41 12.48 -4.82 -5.30
N LEU A 42 11.35 -5.47 -5.07
CA LEU A 42 11.30 -6.67 -4.24
C LEU A 42 11.96 -7.83 -4.97
N SER A 43 12.77 -8.60 -4.24
CA SER A 43 13.22 -9.90 -4.72
C SER A 43 12.05 -10.89 -4.61
N GLN A 44 12.17 -12.02 -5.32
CA GLN A 44 11.16 -13.08 -5.20
C GLN A 44 11.01 -13.52 -3.74
N HIS A 45 12.13 -13.70 -3.05
CA HIS A 45 12.12 -14.12 -1.65
C HIS A 45 11.39 -13.10 -0.76
N GLU A 46 11.68 -11.82 -0.97
CA GLU A 46 11.02 -10.76 -0.20
C GLU A 46 9.52 -10.70 -0.45
N ALA A 47 9.11 -10.83 -1.70
CA ALA A 47 7.68 -10.82 -2.04
C ALA A 47 6.96 -12.03 -1.45
N GLU A 48 7.59 -13.21 -1.52
CA GLU A 48 7.03 -14.42 -0.91
C GLU A 48 6.89 -14.28 0.60
N ALA A 49 7.88 -13.68 1.25
CA ALA A 49 7.85 -13.48 2.70
C ALA A 49 6.77 -12.45 3.09
N PHE A 50 6.66 -11.36 2.35
CA PHE A 50 5.66 -10.33 2.64
C PHE A 50 4.23 -10.86 2.51
N TYR A 51 3.99 -11.66 1.48
CA TYR A 51 2.67 -12.23 1.20
C TYR A 51 2.51 -13.67 1.72
N ALA A 52 3.33 -14.09 2.70
CA ALA A 52 3.33 -15.47 3.19
C ALA A 52 1.96 -15.93 3.69
N VAL A 53 1.13 -15.02 4.19
CA VAL A 53 -0.24 -15.31 4.64
C VAL A 53 -1.10 -15.85 3.50
N HIS A 54 -0.75 -15.56 2.24
CA HIS A 54 -1.47 -16.03 1.06
C HIS A 54 -0.82 -17.23 0.37
N ARG A 55 0.18 -17.86 1.01
CA ARG A 55 0.99 -18.92 0.39
C ARG A 55 0.16 -20.06 -0.20
N GLU A 56 -0.93 -20.42 0.45
CA GLU A 56 -1.80 -21.51 0.02
C GLU A 56 -2.86 -21.09 -1.01
N ARG A 57 -2.92 -19.80 -1.36
CA ARG A 57 -3.92 -19.29 -2.30
C ARG A 57 -3.50 -19.54 -3.74
N PRO A 58 -4.47 -19.84 -4.63
CA PRO A 58 -4.15 -20.07 -6.06
C PRO A 58 -3.48 -18.88 -6.73
N PHE A 59 -3.76 -17.66 -6.28
CA PHE A 59 -3.20 -16.44 -6.88
C PHE A 59 -1.79 -16.11 -6.39
N PHE A 60 -1.23 -16.87 -5.44
CA PHE A 60 0.03 -16.50 -4.79
C PHE A 60 1.19 -16.32 -5.77
N SER A 61 1.39 -17.29 -6.68
CA SER A 61 2.47 -17.22 -7.67
C SER A 61 2.35 -16.01 -8.58
N ASP A 62 1.14 -15.72 -9.03
CA ASP A 62 0.89 -14.57 -9.90
C ASP A 62 1.12 -13.26 -9.16
N LEU A 63 0.71 -13.19 -7.89
CA LEU A 63 0.92 -12.02 -7.06
C LEU A 63 2.42 -11.75 -6.86
N VAL A 64 3.20 -12.77 -6.54
CA VAL A 64 4.65 -12.65 -6.36
C VAL A 64 5.31 -12.18 -7.67
N ARG A 65 4.93 -12.80 -8.79
CA ARG A 65 5.47 -12.42 -10.09
C ARG A 65 5.15 -10.95 -10.42
N TYR A 66 3.93 -10.53 -10.15
CA TYR A 66 3.52 -9.16 -10.39
C TYR A 66 4.28 -8.17 -9.51
N MET A 67 4.37 -8.44 -8.20
CA MET A 67 5.03 -7.55 -7.25
C MET A 67 6.55 -7.44 -7.46
N THR A 68 7.15 -8.39 -8.17
CA THR A 68 8.57 -8.35 -8.50
C THR A 68 8.85 -7.86 -9.92
N SER A 69 7.81 -7.51 -10.67
CA SER A 69 7.94 -7.14 -12.07
C SER A 69 8.53 -5.74 -12.29
N GLY A 70 8.58 -4.91 -11.26
CA GLY A 70 9.14 -3.57 -11.34
C GLY A 70 9.25 -2.95 -9.96
N PRO A 71 9.78 -1.72 -9.88
CA PRO A 71 9.88 -1.03 -8.59
C PRO A 71 8.52 -0.77 -7.95
N VAL A 72 8.52 -0.72 -6.63
CA VAL A 72 7.37 -0.32 -5.82
C VAL A 72 7.78 0.88 -4.97
N MET A 73 6.80 1.68 -4.57
CA MET A 73 7.03 2.76 -3.62
C MET A 73 6.33 2.40 -2.32
N VAL A 74 7.10 2.25 -1.24
CA VAL A 74 6.57 1.82 0.06
C VAL A 74 6.58 3.02 1.00
N GLN A 75 5.49 3.23 1.71
CA GLN A 75 5.35 4.36 2.62
C GLN A 75 4.58 3.97 3.87
N VAL A 76 4.85 4.71 4.95
CA VAL A 76 4.08 4.62 6.19
C VAL A 76 3.25 5.89 6.31
N LEU A 77 1.96 5.71 6.54
CA LEU A 77 1.00 6.79 6.70
C LEU A 77 0.61 6.89 8.17
N GLU A 78 0.49 8.11 8.68
CA GLU A 78 0.10 8.36 10.06
C GLU A 78 -1.06 9.35 10.11
N GLY A 79 -2.04 9.06 10.96
CA GLY A 79 -3.19 9.93 11.15
C GLY A 79 -4.23 9.27 12.03
N GLU A 80 -5.33 9.97 12.28
CA GLU A 80 -6.45 9.39 13.02
C GLU A 80 -7.09 8.30 12.17
N ASN A 81 -7.29 7.13 12.76
CA ASN A 81 -7.91 6.00 12.08
C ASN A 81 -7.26 5.72 10.72
N ALA A 82 -5.92 5.75 10.68
CA ALA A 82 -5.19 5.69 9.42
C ALA A 82 -5.50 4.44 8.60
N ILE A 83 -5.67 3.30 9.25
CA ILE A 83 -5.97 2.04 8.54
C ILE A 83 -7.30 2.16 7.80
N ALA A 84 -8.36 2.51 8.50
CA ALA A 84 -9.70 2.62 7.91
C ALA A 84 -9.74 3.73 6.86
N ARG A 85 -9.12 4.87 7.16
CA ARG A 85 -9.10 6.01 6.24
C ARG A 85 -8.36 5.67 4.95
N ASN A 86 -7.22 5.00 5.07
CA ASN A 86 -6.47 4.58 3.88
C ASN A 86 -7.28 3.61 3.03
N ARG A 87 -7.99 2.67 3.65
CA ARG A 87 -8.81 1.71 2.91
C ARG A 87 -9.96 2.40 2.18
N GLU A 88 -10.54 3.45 2.75
CA GLU A 88 -11.54 4.26 2.04
C GLU A 88 -10.94 4.95 0.82
N ILE A 89 -9.76 5.54 0.98
CA ILE A 89 -9.06 6.23 -0.10
C ILE A 89 -8.73 5.26 -1.23
N MET A 90 -8.29 4.05 -0.87
CA MET A 90 -7.94 3.01 -1.85
C MET A 90 -9.16 2.53 -2.63
N GLY A 91 -10.27 2.34 -1.95
CA GLY A 91 -11.47 1.75 -2.55
C GLY A 91 -11.44 0.22 -2.53
N ALA A 92 -12.53 -0.39 -2.98
CA ALA A 92 -12.67 -1.84 -3.03
C ALA A 92 -11.60 -2.47 -3.93
N THR A 93 -11.22 -3.70 -3.61
CA THR A 93 -10.19 -4.44 -4.37
C THR A 93 -10.53 -4.52 -5.86
N ASP A 94 -11.81 -4.76 -6.18
CA ASP A 94 -12.28 -4.73 -7.56
C ASP A 94 -12.62 -3.28 -7.93
N PRO A 95 -11.91 -2.68 -8.90
CA PRO A 95 -12.17 -1.29 -9.27
C PRO A 95 -13.60 -1.04 -9.75
N LYS A 96 -14.27 -2.06 -10.28
CA LYS A 96 -15.67 -1.92 -10.70
C LYS A 96 -16.62 -1.75 -9.53
N LYS A 97 -16.20 -2.17 -8.34
CA LYS A 97 -17.00 -2.07 -7.11
C LYS A 97 -16.51 -0.95 -6.20
N ALA A 98 -15.42 -0.28 -6.58
CA ALA A 98 -14.84 0.79 -5.77
C ALA A 98 -15.68 2.06 -5.89
N ALA A 99 -15.79 2.78 -4.78
CA ALA A 99 -16.56 4.02 -4.76
C ALA A 99 -15.92 5.08 -5.67
N PRO A 100 -16.73 5.85 -6.41
CA PRO A 100 -16.19 6.94 -7.23
C PRO A 100 -15.31 7.87 -6.40
N GLY A 101 -14.18 8.27 -6.98
CA GLY A 101 -13.21 9.14 -6.30
C GLY A 101 -12.14 8.38 -5.53
N SER A 102 -12.31 7.06 -5.33
CA SER A 102 -11.26 6.26 -4.73
C SER A 102 -10.13 6.01 -5.74
N ILE A 103 -8.94 5.66 -5.22
CA ILE A 103 -7.78 5.40 -6.09
C ILE A 103 -8.11 4.30 -7.10
N ARG A 104 -8.69 3.21 -6.64
CA ARG A 104 -8.95 2.07 -7.52
C ARG A 104 -10.04 2.35 -8.54
N ALA A 105 -11.10 3.07 -8.14
CA ALA A 105 -12.15 3.43 -9.10
C ALA A 105 -11.58 4.30 -10.22
N ASP A 106 -10.71 5.24 -9.87
CA ASP A 106 -10.20 6.22 -10.83
C ASP A 106 -9.00 5.74 -11.63
N LEU A 107 -8.15 4.89 -11.05
CA LEU A 107 -6.83 4.61 -11.60
C LEU A 107 -6.54 3.14 -11.88
N ALA A 108 -7.25 2.20 -11.24
CA ALA A 108 -6.94 0.78 -11.38
C ALA A 108 -7.51 0.21 -12.68
N GLU A 109 -6.75 -0.68 -13.29
CA GLU A 109 -7.16 -1.34 -14.54
C GLU A 109 -7.96 -2.62 -14.29
N SER A 110 -7.63 -3.34 -13.21
CA SER A 110 -8.22 -4.64 -12.91
C SER A 110 -8.03 -4.97 -11.43
N ILE A 111 -8.57 -6.09 -10.99
CA ILE A 111 -8.36 -6.61 -9.63
C ILE A 111 -6.88 -6.88 -9.40
N GLU A 112 -6.17 -7.42 -10.40
CA GLU A 112 -4.76 -7.79 -10.28
C GLU A 112 -3.86 -6.55 -10.38
N ARG A 113 -4.23 -5.54 -11.18
CA ARG A 113 -3.46 -4.31 -11.37
C ARG A 113 -4.24 -3.15 -10.76
N ASN A 114 -4.25 -3.13 -9.42
CA ASN A 114 -5.11 -2.22 -8.69
C ASN A 114 -4.37 -1.13 -7.91
N VAL A 115 -3.18 -0.80 -8.34
CA VAL A 115 -2.38 0.38 -8.00
C VAL A 115 -1.76 0.35 -6.61
N VAL A 116 -2.53 0.05 -5.57
CA VAL A 116 -2.08 0.22 -4.18
C VAL A 116 -2.37 -0.99 -3.31
N HIS A 117 -1.55 -1.12 -2.26
CA HIS A 117 -1.74 -2.03 -1.15
C HIS A 117 -1.85 -1.21 0.13
N GLY A 118 -2.67 -1.64 1.06
CA GLY A 118 -2.75 -1.05 2.39
C GLY A 118 -2.99 -2.15 3.43
N SER A 119 -2.44 -1.96 4.62
CA SER A 119 -2.68 -2.91 5.73
C SER A 119 -4.16 -2.93 6.08
N ASP A 120 -4.64 -4.10 6.51
CA ASP A 120 -6.07 -4.30 6.78
C ASP A 120 -6.43 -4.28 8.27
N ALA A 121 -5.44 -4.32 9.16
CA ALA A 121 -5.68 -4.33 10.61
C ALA A 121 -4.45 -3.81 11.35
N ALA A 122 -4.60 -3.52 12.63
CA ALA A 122 -3.52 -2.94 13.44
C ALA A 122 -2.31 -3.88 13.56
N ASP A 123 -2.54 -5.17 13.78
CA ASP A 123 -1.45 -6.14 13.89
C ASP A 123 -0.76 -6.36 12.55
N THR A 124 -1.52 -6.41 11.47
CA THR A 124 -0.97 -6.50 10.10
C THR A 124 -0.13 -5.26 9.79
N ALA A 125 -0.62 -4.07 10.16
CA ALA A 125 0.11 -2.83 9.93
C ALA A 125 1.46 -2.85 10.65
N ARG A 126 1.50 -3.26 11.92
CA ARG A 126 2.75 -3.33 12.67
C ARG A 126 3.75 -4.27 12.01
N ARG A 127 3.30 -5.45 11.59
CA ARG A 127 4.16 -6.44 10.93
C ARG A 127 4.68 -5.92 9.59
N GLU A 128 3.79 -5.35 8.79
CA GLU A 128 4.16 -4.87 7.46
C GLU A 128 5.08 -3.66 7.52
N ILE A 129 4.87 -2.75 8.46
CA ILE A 129 5.78 -1.61 8.66
C ILE A 129 7.17 -2.12 9.03
N ALA A 130 7.24 -3.04 10.00
CA ALA A 130 8.53 -3.58 10.46
C ALA A 130 9.25 -4.37 9.37
N PHE A 131 8.51 -4.90 8.39
CA PHE A 131 9.10 -5.61 7.26
C PHE A 131 9.99 -4.67 6.42
N PHE A 132 9.59 -3.42 6.25
CA PHE A 132 10.28 -2.49 5.36
C PHE A 132 11.10 -1.41 6.08
N PHE A 133 10.76 -1.06 7.32
CA PHE A 133 11.38 0.07 8.00
C PHE A 133 11.78 -0.29 9.43
N SER A 134 12.93 0.24 9.86
CA SER A 134 13.28 0.22 11.29
C SER A 134 12.57 1.39 11.98
N GLY A 135 12.46 1.33 13.31
CA GLY A 135 11.82 2.41 14.07
C GLY A 135 12.49 3.75 13.89
N THR A 136 13.80 3.76 13.63
CA THR A 136 14.56 5.01 13.44
C THR A 136 14.28 5.68 12.11
N GLU A 137 13.61 4.99 11.19
CA GLU A 137 13.28 5.53 9.88
C GLU A 137 11.88 6.17 9.83
N LEU A 138 11.14 6.10 10.93
CA LEU A 138 9.78 6.64 11.01
C LEU A 138 9.83 8.01 11.68
N HIS A 139 9.35 9.03 11.00
CA HIS A 139 9.48 10.42 11.44
C HIS A 139 8.11 11.08 11.53
N SER A 140 7.47 10.92 12.70
CA SER A 140 6.19 11.57 12.94
C SER A 140 6.35 13.09 12.78
N ARG A 141 5.40 13.72 12.13
CA ARG A 141 5.42 15.16 11.88
C ARG A 141 4.46 15.91 12.80
N ARG A 142 4.08 15.29 13.91
CA ARG A 142 3.15 15.86 14.88
C ARG A 142 3.83 16.19 16.18
#